data_44670e75ef11c87c242473cfa6bb9c5c
#
_entry.id   44670e75ef11c87c242473cfa6bb9c5c
#
_cell.length_a   1.000
_cell.length_b   1.000
_cell.length_c   1.000
_cell.angle_alpha   90.00
_cell.angle_beta   90.00
_cell.angle_gamma   90.00
#
_symmetry.space_group_name_H-M   'P 1'
#
loop_
_entity.id
_entity.type
_entity.pdbx_description
1 polymer ?
#
loop_
_entity_poly.entity_id
_entity_poly.type
_entity_poly.pdbx_seq_one_letter_code
_entity_poly.pdbx_strand_id
1 'polypeptide(L)'
;MRQRRYRALAAYVGGAATMAGALIAGLISGQVLYARRTIPGAQAPPPQCGGRYGRQYEGEPIALAVLGDSTAAGYGVHTRAQTPGAMLATAVADDAQRPVVLTCTAAVGSPSAWLPAQAENVLDAGGADLAVIFIGANDVTAGVDEEQAVAFLAEAVRTLRAAGSEVVVATCPDLGAIPPILPPLRWLVRRWSRQMARAQRKAVEAEGAYTVPLGELLGPAFDADPDTLFGPDRYHPSAAGYRAAVEVVLPTVLAVLDRAAGRPQHATRPQGTGHRQGTGHRQGTGAVADGAAPVDSSARAAGDPAQTDATKGADADVAGRTPGGAVPCVSQSHSNA
;
A
#
# COMPACT_ATOMS: atom_id res chain seq x y z
N MET A 1 30.44 15.60 57.29
CA MET A 1 29.74 14.32 57.04
C MET A 1 28.61 14.39 56.03
N ARG A 2 27.77 15.42 55.96
CA ARG A 2 26.64 15.56 55.03
C ARG A 2 27.08 15.59 53.53
N GLN A 3 28.12 16.31 53.16
CA GLN A 3 28.61 16.44 51.78
C GLN A 3 29.13 15.14 51.15
N ARG A 4 29.73 14.25 51.93
CA ARG A 4 30.15 12.91 51.44
C ARG A 4 28.95 12.00 51.13
N ARG A 5 27.88 12.07 51.96
CA ARG A 5 26.65 11.27 51.72
C ARG A 5 25.90 11.76 50.44
N TYR A 6 25.86 13.05 50.17
CA TYR A 6 25.25 13.57 48.93
C TYR A 6 26.02 13.20 47.69
N ARG A 7 27.37 13.19 47.73
CA ARG A 7 28.22 12.75 46.62
C ARG A 7 28.10 11.23 46.36
N ALA A 8 28.00 10.43 47.38
CA ALA A 8 27.81 8.97 47.27
C ALA A 8 26.40 8.67 46.69
N LEU A 9 25.35 9.38 47.14
CA LEU A 9 24.01 9.20 46.65
C LEU A 9 23.89 9.63 45.19
N ALA A 10 24.48 10.75 44.81
CA ALA A 10 24.50 11.26 43.42
C ALA A 10 25.26 10.27 42.49
N ALA A 11 26.38 9.70 42.94
CA ALA A 11 27.14 8.69 42.19
C ALA A 11 26.32 7.40 42.02
N TYR A 12 25.62 6.95 43.07
CA TYR A 12 24.76 5.77 43.03
C TYR A 12 23.56 5.94 42.12
N VAL A 13 22.87 7.08 42.22
CA VAL A 13 21.72 7.43 41.35
C VAL A 13 22.19 7.60 39.90
N GLY A 14 23.32 8.27 39.66
CA GLY A 14 23.91 8.40 38.33
C GLY A 14 24.32 7.05 37.72
N GLY A 15 24.95 6.18 38.49
CA GLY A 15 25.32 4.84 38.05
C GLY A 15 24.10 3.95 37.76
N ALA A 16 23.09 3.98 38.63
CA ALA A 16 21.83 3.25 38.41
C ALA A 16 21.08 3.73 37.15
N ALA A 17 21.03 5.06 36.91
CA ALA A 17 20.40 5.63 35.72
C ALA A 17 21.17 5.23 34.44
N THR A 18 22.49 5.21 34.47
CA THR A 18 23.33 4.79 33.35
C THR A 18 23.13 3.30 33.02
N MET A 19 23.09 2.44 34.06
CA MET A 19 22.82 0.99 33.88
C MET A 19 21.42 0.75 33.33
N ALA A 20 20.40 1.43 33.86
CA ALA A 20 19.04 1.31 33.35
C ALA A 20 18.95 1.75 31.88
N GLY A 21 19.60 2.85 31.49
CA GLY A 21 19.70 3.29 30.12
C GLY A 21 20.37 2.26 29.19
N ALA A 22 21.47 1.68 29.63
CA ALA A 22 22.18 0.63 28.88
C ALA A 22 21.32 -0.65 28.69
N LEU A 23 20.58 -1.05 29.71
CA LEU A 23 19.66 -2.20 29.63
C LEU A 23 18.52 -1.95 28.66
N ILE A 24 17.91 -0.76 28.68
CA ILE A 24 16.84 -0.37 27.76
C ILE A 24 17.37 -0.32 26.32
N ALA A 25 18.54 0.29 26.09
CA ALA A 25 19.18 0.32 24.79
C ALA A 25 19.49 -1.08 24.26
N GLY A 26 20.02 -1.97 25.11
CA GLY A 26 20.28 -3.36 24.77
C GLY A 26 18.99 -4.13 24.41
N LEU A 27 17.92 -3.91 25.17
CA LEU A 27 16.61 -4.52 24.90
C LEU A 27 16.06 -4.07 23.56
N ILE A 28 16.07 -2.75 23.28
CA ILE A 28 15.60 -2.19 22.01
C ILE A 28 16.42 -2.72 20.83
N SER A 29 17.76 -2.75 20.96
CA SER A 29 18.65 -3.30 19.94
C SER A 29 18.36 -4.78 19.67
N GLY A 30 18.15 -5.56 20.74
CA GLY A 30 17.76 -6.97 20.64
C GLY A 30 16.41 -7.16 19.94
N GLN A 31 15.44 -6.28 20.21
CA GLN A 31 14.13 -6.32 19.53
C GLN A 31 14.21 -5.92 18.04
N VAL A 32 15.05 -4.94 17.70
CA VAL A 32 15.31 -4.60 16.29
C VAL A 32 15.92 -5.78 15.55
N LEU A 33 16.91 -6.44 16.15
CA LEU A 33 17.53 -7.63 15.57
C LEU A 33 16.55 -8.80 15.43
N TYR A 34 15.71 -9.00 16.44
CA TYR A 34 14.64 -10.00 16.40
C TYR A 34 13.64 -9.70 15.26
N ALA A 35 13.14 -8.48 15.17
CA ALA A 35 12.21 -8.08 14.11
C ALA A 35 12.83 -8.28 12.71
N ARG A 36 14.08 -7.87 12.50
CA ARG A 36 14.81 -8.07 11.23
C ARG A 36 15.00 -9.55 10.87
N ARG A 37 15.10 -10.44 11.85
CA ARG A 37 15.23 -11.90 11.61
C ARG A 37 13.88 -12.57 11.40
N THR A 38 12.82 -12.03 11.98
CA THR A 38 11.46 -12.62 11.95
C THR A 38 10.68 -12.16 10.73
N ILE A 39 10.95 -10.96 10.23
CA ILE A 39 10.35 -10.44 9.00
C ILE A 39 11.15 -11.01 7.82
N PRO A 40 10.60 -11.95 7.05
CA PRO A 40 11.32 -12.53 5.92
C PRO A 40 11.54 -11.47 4.84
N GLY A 41 12.71 -11.54 4.20
CA GLY A 41 12.98 -10.72 3.01
C GLY A 41 12.05 -11.05 1.85
N ALA A 42 12.02 -10.16 0.88
CA ALA A 42 11.26 -10.32 -0.35
C ALA A 42 11.56 -11.65 -1.04
N GLN A 43 10.55 -12.48 -1.26
CA GLN A 43 10.69 -13.76 -1.97
C GLN A 43 10.42 -13.62 -3.47
N ALA A 44 9.62 -12.63 -3.88
CA ALA A 44 9.29 -12.37 -5.28
C ALA A 44 9.04 -10.88 -5.49
N PRO A 45 9.31 -10.32 -6.68
CA PRO A 45 8.95 -8.96 -7.01
C PRO A 45 7.42 -8.79 -6.99
N PRO A 46 6.89 -7.58 -6.69
CA PRO A 46 5.47 -7.30 -6.75
C PRO A 46 4.94 -7.46 -8.18
N PRO A 47 3.66 -7.82 -8.35
CA PRO A 47 3.03 -7.88 -9.66
C PRO A 47 3.04 -6.51 -10.34
N GLN A 48 3.36 -6.48 -11.64
CA GLN A 48 3.31 -5.25 -12.44
C GLN A 48 1.87 -4.72 -12.50
N CYS A 49 1.62 -3.53 -11.94
CA CYS A 49 0.29 -2.93 -11.91
C CYS A 49 0.02 -1.92 -13.04
N GLY A 50 1.03 -1.41 -13.71
CA GLY A 50 0.89 -0.44 -14.79
C GLY A 50 0.07 -0.94 -16.00
N GLY A 51 -0.66 -0.06 -16.68
CA GLY A 51 -1.43 -0.33 -17.90
C GLY A 51 -2.86 0.18 -17.88
N ARG A 52 -3.70 -0.31 -18.81
CA ARG A 52 -5.08 0.20 -19.03
C ARG A 52 -6.11 -0.61 -18.23
N TYR A 53 -7.00 0.11 -17.56
CA TYR A 53 -8.15 -0.37 -16.77
C TYR A 53 -9.43 0.23 -17.33
N GLY A 54 -10.60 -0.36 -17.02
CA GLY A 54 -11.89 0.15 -17.49
C GLY A 54 -12.02 0.12 -19.01
N ARG A 55 -11.53 -0.95 -19.67
CA ARG A 55 -11.55 -1.07 -21.15
C ARG A 55 -12.93 -1.09 -21.75
N GLN A 56 -13.96 -1.35 -20.96
CA GLN A 56 -15.37 -1.33 -21.33
C GLN A 56 -15.92 0.09 -21.48
N TYR A 57 -15.23 1.09 -20.94
CA TYR A 57 -15.64 2.47 -21.00
C TYR A 57 -14.98 3.18 -22.18
N GLU A 58 -15.68 4.19 -22.72
CA GLU A 58 -15.23 5.04 -23.83
C GLU A 58 -14.72 6.40 -23.32
N GLY A 59 -14.06 7.15 -24.19
CA GLY A 59 -13.58 8.52 -23.93
C GLY A 59 -12.08 8.58 -23.67
N GLU A 60 -11.62 9.80 -23.43
CA GLU A 60 -10.21 10.07 -23.11
C GLU A 60 -9.84 9.43 -21.76
N PRO A 61 -8.76 8.63 -21.73
CA PRO A 61 -8.33 7.99 -20.50
C PRO A 61 -7.94 9.00 -19.42
N ILE A 62 -8.22 8.64 -18.16
CA ILE A 62 -7.64 9.33 -17.01
C ILE A 62 -6.22 8.77 -16.80
N ALA A 63 -5.21 9.64 -16.77
CA ALA A 63 -3.84 9.27 -16.46
C ALA A 63 -3.65 9.25 -14.94
N LEU A 64 -3.47 8.05 -14.37
CA LEU A 64 -3.24 7.84 -12.93
C LEU A 64 -1.80 7.38 -12.70
N ALA A 65 -1.09 7.99 -11.75
CA ALA A 65 0.22 7.53 -11.33
C ALA A 65 0.21 7.02 -9.88
N VAL A 66 1.00 5.97 -9.60
CA VAL A 66 1.23 5.45 -8.24
C VAL A 66 2.74 5.40 -8.00
N LEU A 67 3.17 6.12 -6.97
CA LEU A 67 4.56 6.26 -6.56
C LEU A 67 4.73 5.80 -5.10
N GLY A 68 5.96 5.54 -4.71
CA GLY A 68 6.31 5.28 -3.33
C GLY A 68 7.12 4.02 -3.12
N ASP A 69 6.85 3.35 -2.01
CA ASP A 69 7.60 2.18 -1.53
C ASP A 69 6.94 0.84 -1.89
N SER A 70 7.26 -0.19 -1.12
CA SER A 70 6.71 -1.54 -1.27
C SER A 70 5.18 -1.59 -1.12
N THR A 71 4.60 -0.69 -0.31
CA THR A 71 3.14 -0.58 -0.16
C THR A 71 2.50 -0.10 -1.46
N ALA A 72 3.04 0.94 -2.08
CA ALA A 72 2.59 1.43 -3.38
C ALA A 72 2.76 0.40 -4.50
N ALA A 73 3.88 -0.35 -4.48
CA ALA A 73 4.16 -1.40 -5.44
C ALA A 73 3.25 -2.63 -5.30
N GLY A 74 2.56 -2.79 -4.16
CA GLY A 74 1.73 -3.97 -3.89
C GLY A 74 2.57 -5.19 -3.54
N TYR A 75 3.63 -5.02 -2.72
CA TYR A 75 4.45 -6.13 -2.27
C TYR A 75 3.67 -7.08 -1.35
N GLY A 76 3.88 -8.40 -1.49
CA GLY A 76 3.21 -9.41 -0.66
C GLY A 76 1.92 -9.97 -1.25
N VAL A 77 1.45 -9.47 -2.42
CA VAL A 77 0.33 -10.08 -3.15
C VAL A 77 0.81 -10.76 -4.44
N HIS A 78 -0.02 -11.64 -5.00
CA HIS A 78 0.38 -12.54 -6.08
C HIS A 78 -0.19 -12.16 -7.45
N THR A 79 -1.25 -11.34 -7.49
CA THR A 79 -1.89 -10.95 -8.75
C THR A 79 -1.95 -9.44 -8.89
N ARG A 80 -1.91 -8.98 -10.12
CA ARG A 80 -2.06 -7.57 -10.48
C ARG A 80 -3.29 -6.92 -9.82
N ALA A 81 -4.44 -7.61 -9.86
CA ALA A 81 -5.70 -7.11 -9.32
C ALA A 81 -5.69 -6.89 -7.80
N GLN A 82 -4.72 -7.48 -7.09
CA GLN A 82 -4.56 -7.34 -5.64
C GLN A 82 -3.63 -6.16 -5.25
N THR A 83 -2.97 -5.52 -6.22
CA THR A 83 -2.13 -4.36 -5.94
C THR A 83 -2.98 -3.11 -5.69
N PRO A 84 -2.56 -2.19 -4.80
CA PRO A 84 -3.32 -0.97 -4.52
C PRO A 84 -3.49 -0.09 -5.77
N GLY A 85 -2.47 -0.02 -6.64
CA GLY A 85 -2.55 0.73 -7.89
C GLY A 85 -3.64 0.19 -8.83
N ALA A 86 -3.72 -1.14 -8.99
CA ALA A 86 -4.76 -1.76 -9.82
C ALA A 86 -6.16 -1.58 -9.23
N MET A 87 -6.31 -1.71 -7.91
CA MET A 87 -7.58 -1.47 -7.22
C MET A 87 -8.04 -0.03 -7.38
N LEU A 88 -7.14 0.95 -7.18
CA LEU A 88 -7.44 2.37 -7.40
C LEU A 88 -7.83 2.65 -8.85
N ALA A 89 -7.04 2.16 -9.82
CA ALA A 89 -7.32 2.38 -11.24
C ALA A 89 -8.65 1.77 -11.68
N THR A 90 -9.00 0.59 -11.14
CA THR A 90 -10.31 -0.03 -11.41
C THR A 90 -11.45 0.80 -10.81
N ALA A 91 -11.33 1.18 -9.54
CA ALA A 91 -12.37 1.95 -8.86
C ALA A 91 -12.58 3.34 -9.48
N VAL A 92 -11.50 4.02 -9.88
CA VAL A 92 -11.57 5.31 -10.59
C VAL A 92 -12.22 5.14 -11.96
N ALA A 93 -11.89 4.07 -12.70
CA ALA A 93 -12.51 3.82 -14.00
C ALA A 93 -14.01 3.55 -13.86
N ASP A 94 -14.42 2.78 -12.86
CA ASP A 94 -15.81 2.44 -12.61
C ASP A 94 -16.63 3.65 -12.14
N ASP A 95 -16.05 4.53 -11.31
CA ASP A 95 -16.71 5.75 -10.86
C ASP A 95 -16.85 6.79 -11.99
N ALA A 96 -15.73 7.05 -12.70
CA ALA A 96 -15.69 8.04 -13.76
C ALA A 96 -16.37 7.57 -15.06
N GLN A 97 -16.68 6.26 -15.20
CA GLN A 97 -17.16 5.62 -16.44
C GLN A 97 -16.23 5.93 -17.63
N ARG A 98 -14.92 5.97 -17.36
CA ARG A 98 -13.86 6.28 -18.32
C ARG A 98 -12.69 5.33 -18.17
N PRO A 99 -11.92 5.06 -19.25
CA PRO A 99 -10.70 4.28 -19.11
C PRO A 99 -9.69 4.99 -18.19
N VAL A 100 -8.85 4.21 -17.51
CA VAL A 100 -7.71 4.70 -16.73
C VAL A 100 -6.43 4.08 -17.28
N VAL A 101 -5.41 4.92 -17.51
CA VAL A 101 -4.04 4.47 -17.77
C VAL A 101 -3.22 4.67 -16.52
N LEU A 102 -2.78 3.57 -15.92
CA LEU A 102 -1.99 3.57 -14.70
C LEU A 102 -0.50 3.48 -15.02
N THR A 103 0.28 4.46 -14.55
CA THR A 103 1.74 4.43 -14.45
C THR A 103 2.15 4.11 -13.02
N CYS A 104 3.01 3.12 -12.82
CA CYS A 104 3.50 2.75 -11.49
C CYS A 104 5.02 2.86 -11.47
N THR A 105 5.55 3.82 -10.73
CA THR A 105 7.00 4.05 -10.54
C THR A 105 7.47 3.67 -9.14
N ALA A 106 6.56 3.13 -8.32
CA ALA A 106 6.86 2.65 -6.98
C ALA A 106 7.90 1.51 -6.99
N ALA A 107 8.80 1.52 -6.00
CA ALA A 107 9.83 0.49 -5.88
C ALA A 107 9.96 -0.02 -4.45
N VAL A 108 10.17 -1.32 -4.31
CA VAL A 108 10.33 -1.98 -3.00
C VAL A 108 11.56 -1.43 -2.28
N GLY A 109 11.40 -1.08 -1.01
CA GLY A 109 12.50 -0.55 -0.19
C GLY A 109 12.79 0.92 -0.36
N SER A 110 12.06 1.64 -1.22
CA SER A 110 12.29 3.08 -1.47
C SER A 110 12.11 3.92 -0.20
N PRO A 111 13.11 4.68 0.23
CA PRO A 111 12.93 5.81 1.11
C PRO A 111 12.37 7.01 0.35
N SER A 112 11.94 8.05 1.06
CA SER A 112 11.47 9.31 0.46
C SER A 112 12.47 9.95 -0.51
N ALA A 113 13.76 9.71 -0.33
CA ALA A 113 14.84 10.19 -1.21
C ALA A 113 14.73 9.73 -2.67
N TRP A 114 13.96 8.68 -2.96
CA TRP A 114 13.77 8.20 -4.33
C TRP A 114 12.53 8.81 -5.02
N LEU A 115 11.68 9.51 -4.28
CA LEU A 115 10.46 10.11 -4.82
C LEU A 115 10.70 11.14 -5.94
N PRO A 116 11.72 12.03 -5.88
CA PRO A 116 11.99 12.95 -6.99
C PRO A 116 12.22 12.23 -8.32
N ALA A 117 13.07 11.18 -8.32
CA ALA A 117 13.30 10.38 -9.53
C ALA A 117 12.05 9.59 -9.97
N GLN A 118 11.24 9.10 -9.03
CA GLN A 118 9.97 8.46 -9.37
C GLN A 118 8.98 9.44 -10.00
N ALA A 119 8.93 10.70 -9.54
CA ALA A 119 8.11 11.75 -10.13
C ALA A 119 8.58 12.10 -11.55
N GLU A 120 9.88 12.24 -11.79
CA GLU A 120 10.43 12.42 -13.14
C GLU A 120 10.07 11.27 -14.05
N ASN A 121 10.16 10.02 -13.61
CA ASN A 121 9.74 8.85 -14.40
C ASN A 121 8.24 8.89 -14.77
N VAL A 122 7.38 9.47 -13.93
CA VAL A 122 5.96 9.69 -14.27
C VAL A 122 5.86 10.71 -15.39
N LEU A 123 6.62 11.80 -15.35
CA LEU A 123 6.62 12.83 -16.40
C LEU A 123 7.16 12.29 -17.72
N ASP A 124 8.22 11.52 -17.70
CA ASP A 124 8.80 10.85 -18.87
C ASP A 124 7.82 9.86 -19.52
N ALA A 125 6.93 9.25 -18.72
CA ALA A 125 5.87 8.37 -19.19
C ALA A 125 4.65 9.11 -19.76
N GLY A 126 4.67 10.45 -19.81
CA GLY A 126 3.59 11.28 -20.34
C GLY A 126 2.80 12.06 -19.28
N GLY A 127 3.23 12.02 -18.01
CA GLY A 127 2.57 12.72 -16.90
C GLY A 127 1.36 11.96 -16.34
N ALA A 128 0.64 12.63 -15.45
CA ALA A 128 -0.59 12.10 -14.85
C ALA A 128 -1.58 13.23 -14.53
N ASP A 129 -2.88 12.94 -14.64
CA ASP A 129 -3.95 13.82 -14.14
C ASP A 129 -3.96 13.81 -12.60
N LEU A 130 -3.71 12.62 -12.03
CA LEU A 130 -3.61 12.40 -10.59
C LEU A 130 -2.45 11.46 -10.23
N ALA A 131 -1.67 11.82 -9.23
CA ALA A 131 -0.65 10.96 -8.62
C ALA A 131 -1.04 10.59 -7.19
N VAL A 132 -0.90 9.32 -6.83
CA VAL A 132 -1.08 8.81 -5.46
C VAL A 132 0.26 8.30 -4.93
N ILE A 133 0.70 8.79 -3.78
CA ILE A 133 1.98 8.46 -3.17
C ILE A 133 1.76 7.73 -1.85
N PHE A 134 2.40 6.55 -1.67
CA PHE A 134 2.46 5.81 -0.40
C PHE A 134 3.91 5.74 0.05
N ILE A 135 4.28 6.40 1.17
CA ILE A 135 5.68 6.53 1.57
C ILE A 135 5.83 6.79 3.08
N GLY A 136 7.00 6.45 3.62
CA GLY A 136 7.41 6.84 4.97
C GLY A 136 7.78 5.67 5.87
N ALA A 137 7.37 4.45 5.55
CA ALA A 137 7.69 3.28 6.35
C ALA A 137 9.20 3.00 6.37
N ASN A 138 9.85 3.09 5.21
CA ASN A 138 11.29 2.87 5.09
C ASN A 138 12.11 3.98 5.76
N ASP A 139 11.66 5.23 5.69
CA ASP A 139 12.34 6.35 6.36
C ASP A 139 12.37 6.14 7.87
N VAL A 140 11.22 5.76 8.47
CA VAL A 140 11.12 5.47 9.92
C VAL A 140 11.97 4.27 10.31
N THR A 141 11.93 3.16 9.55
CA THR A 141 12.67 1.94 9.88
C THR A 141 14.18 2.04 9.67
N ALA A 142 14.60 2.92 8.74
CA ALA A 142 16.01 3.24 8.51
C ALA A 142 16.53 4.33 9.44
N GLY A 143 15.63 5.03 10.17
CA GLY A 143 16.02 6.16 11.04
C GLY A 143 16.47 7.38 10.24
N VAL A 144 15.90 7.60 9.05
CA VAL A 144 16.15 8.77 8.22
C VAL A 144 15.67 10.01 8.97
N ASP A 145 16.42 11.09 8.85
CA ASP A 145 16.04 12.39 9.41
C ASP A 145 14.67 12.82 8.83
N GLU A 146 13.75 13.21 9.71
CA GLU A 146 12.37 13.56 9.35
C GLU A 146 12.31 14.74 8.39
N GLU A 147 13.10 15.78 8.66
CA GLU A 147 13.12 16.99 7.85
C GLU A 147 13.63 16.69 6.43
N GLN A 148 14.66 15.86 6.32
CA GLN A 148 15.20 15.41 5.04
C GLN A 148 14.20 14.55 4.26
N ALA A 149 13.57 13.56 4.90
CA ALA A 149 12.56 12.70 4.26
C ALA A 149 11.38 13.52 3.72
N VAL A 150 10.91 14.47 4.52
CA VAL A 150 9.79 15.36 4.15
C VAL A 150 10.18 16.33 3.04
N ALA A 151 11.44 16.81 3.00
CA ALA A 151 11.92 17.68 1.92
C ALA A 151 11.89 16.97 0.55
N PHE A 152 12.31 15.70 0.46
CA PHE A 152 12.20 14.92 -0.77
C PHE A 152 10.75 14.65 -1.20
N LEU A 153 9.87 14.39 -0.25
CA LEU A 153 8.44 14.26 -0.54
C LEU A 153 7.87 15.56 -1.10
N ALA A 154 8.14 16.69 -0.47
CA ALA A 154 7.69 18.01 -0.93
C ALA A 154 8.23 18.35 -2.33
N GLU A 155 9.48 18.00 -2.62
CA GLU A 155 10.08 18.16 -3.94
C GLU A 155 9.33 17.37 -5.00
N ALA A 156 9.06 16.08 -4.77
CA ALA A 156 8.30 15.25 -5.70
C ALA A 156 6.87 15.76 -5.91
N VAL A 157 6.19 16.17 -4.83
CA VAL A 157 4.86 16.79 -4.91
C VAL A 157 4.88 18.06 -5.75
N ARG A 158 5.85 18.93 -5.53
CA ARG A 158 6.01 20.18 -6.29
C ARG A 158 6.25 19.91 -7.78
N THR A 159 7.11 18.93 -8.10
CA THR A 159 7.41 18.52 -9.48
C THR A 159 6.15 18.06 -10.19
N LEU A 160 5.37 17.17 -9.59
CA LEU A 160 4.11 16.67 -10.15
C LEU A 160 3.06 17.79 -10.30
N ARG A 161 2.92 18.63 -9.27
CA ARG A 161 1.99 19.77 -9.31
C ARG A 161 2.35 20.80 -10.40
N ALA A 162 3.64 21.10 -10.56
CA ALA A 162 4.14 22.00 -11.60
C ALA A 162 3.85 21.47 -13.01
N ALA A 163 3.78 20.16 -13.17
CA ALA A 163 3.40 19.49 -14.42
C ALA A 163 1.87 19.38 -14.62
N GLY A 164 1.05 19.91 -13.70
CA GLY A 164 -0.42 19.92 -13.79
C GLY A 164 -1.10 18.73 -13.13
N SER A 165 -0.37 17.82 -12.50
CA SER A 165 -0.97 16.68 -11.78
C SER A 165 -1.61 17.13 -10.47
N GLU A 166 -2.79 16.62 -10.14
CA GLU A 166 -3.25 16.60 -8.74
C GLU A 166 -2.47 15.54 -7.97
N VAL A 167 -2.25 15.77 -6.66
CA VAL A 167 -1.45 14.83 -5.85
C VAL A 167 -2.17 14.49 -4.54
N VAL A 168 -2.29 13.19 -4.25
CA VAL A 168 -2.79 12.65 -2.99
C VAL A 168 -1.69 11.82 -2.33
N VAL A 169 -1.32 12.18 -1.11
CA VAL A 169 -0.31 11.45 -0.32
C VAL A 169 -0.98 10.66 0.79
N ALA A 170 -0.88 9.36 0.73
CA ALA A 170 -1.17 8.46 1.83
C ALA A 170 0.03 8.48 2.78
N THR A 171 -0.11 9.14 3.93
CA THR A 171 1.00 9.40 4.85
C THR A 171 1.47 8.12 5.54
N CYS A 172 2.65 8.18 6.18
CA CYS A 172 3.29 7.08 6.87
C CYS A 172 2.29 6.23 7.68
N PRO A 173 2.22 4.90 7.46
CA PRO A 173 1.33 4.02 8.22
C PRO A 173 1.79 3.88 9.68
N ASP A 174 0.92 3.34 10.56
CA ASP A 174 1.30 3.02 11.94
C ASP A 174 2.14 1.75 12.01
N LEU A 175 3.47 1.89 12.01
CA LEU A 175 4.39 0.75 12.12
C LEU A 175 4.30 0.04 13.48
N GLY A 176 3.68 0.64 14.47
CA GLY A 176 3.37 0.01 15.75
C GLY A 176 2.29 -1.08 15.65
N ALA A 177 1.54 -1.16 14.55
CA ALA A 177 0.59 -2.24 14.29
C ALA A 177 1.27 -3.53 13.80
N ILE A 178 2.53 -3.48 13.38
CA ILE A 178 3.28 -4.63 12.85
C ILE A 178 3.50 -5.69 13.94
N PRO A 179 2.96 -6.92 13.81
CA PRO A 179 2.93 -7.92 14.89
C PRO A 179 4.30 -8.32 15.45
N PRO A 180 5.37 -8.53 14.65
CA PRO A 180 6.70 -8.86 15.16
C PRO A 180 7.38 -7.76 15.99
N ILE A 181 6.89 -6.52 15.95
CA ILE A 181 7.46 -5.42 16.73
C ILE A 181 6.86 -5.42 18.13
N LEU A 182 7.68 -5.77 19.14
CA LEU A 182 7.25 -5.90 20.53
C LEU A 182 7.48 -4.62 21.35
N PRO A 183 6.72 -4.38 22.45
CA PRO A 183 7.04 -3.31 23.42
C PRO A 183 8.42 -3.55 24.07
N PRO A 184 9.23 -2.51 24.34
CA PRO A 184 8.94 -1.09 24.17
C PRO A 184 9.17 -0.55 22.75
N LEU A 185 9.85 -1.27 21.85
CA LEU A 185 10.14 -0.82 20.49
C LEU A 185 8.86 -0.45 19.73
N ARG A 186 7.77 -1.21 19.89
CA ARG A 186 6.44 -0.92 19.31
C ARG A 186 5.96 0.51 19.60
N TRP A 187 6.11 0.97 20.84
CA TRP A 187 5.67 2.32 21.22
C TRP A 187 6.53 3.42 20.59
N LEU A 188 7.83 3.15 20.43
CA LEU A 188 8.77 4.08 19.78
C LEU A 188 8.46 4.22 18.29
N VAL A 189 8.35 3.10 17.56
CA VAL A 189 8.07 3.15 16.12
C VAL A 189 6.68 3.72 15.84
N ARG A 190 5.67 3.44 16.68
CA ARG A 190 4.35 4.08 16.62
C ARG A 190 4.44 5.59 16.79
N ARG A 191 5.23 6.06 17.74
CA ARG A 191 5.48 7.49 17.94
C ARG A 191 6.14 8.12 16.72
N TRP A 192 7.21 7.49 16.20
CA TRP A 192 7.95 7.99 15.05
C TRP A 192 7.10 7.99 13.77
N SER A 193 6.31 6.96 13.53
CA SER A 193 5.37 6.91 12.41
C SER A 193 4.37 8.05 12.44
N ARG A 194 3.79 8.33 13.62
CA ARG A 194 2.84 9.44 13.81
C ARG A 194 3.51 10.80 13.64
N GLN A 195 4.75 10.94 14.07
CA GLN A 195 5.53 12.17 13.91
C GLN A 195 5.83 12.39 12.42
N MET A 196 6.34 11.38 11.71
CA MET A 196 6.56 11.41 10.27
C MET A 196 5.27 11.77 9.50
N ALA A 197 4.15 11.11 9.80
CA ALA A 197 2.87 11.38 9.13
C ALA A 197 2.39 12.83 9.30
N ARG A 198 2.60 13.42 10.49
CA ARG A 198 2.25 14.83 10.74
C ARG A 198 3.15 15.79 9.96
N ALA A 199 4.44 15.51 9.90
CA ALA A 199 5.39 16.31 9.14
C ALA A 199 5.12 16.22 7.63
N GLN A 200 4.84 15.01 7.11
CA GLN A 200 4.40 14.80 5.73
C GLN A 200 3.14 15.59 5.41
N ARG A 201 2.10 15.51 6.27
CA ARG A 201 0.87 16.28 6.08
C ARG A 201 1.16 17.77 5.91
N LYS A 202 1.91 18.34 6.85
CA LYS A 202 2.24 19.78 6.84
C LYS A 202 2.95 20.20 5.55
N ALA A 203 3.91 19.42 5.09
CA ALA A 203 4.68 19.72 3.90
C ALA A 203 3.84 19.57 2.61
N VAL A 204 3.05 18.49 2.51
CA VAL A 204 2.18 18.22 1.36
C VAL A 204 1.09 19.28 1.21
N GLU A 205 0.45 19.68 2.31
CA GLU A 205 -0.55 20.74 2.33
C GLU A 205 0.05 22.10 1.95
N ALA A 206 1.30 22.38 2.33
CA ALA A 206 2.02 23.60 1.94
C ALA A 206 2.29 23.67 0.42
N GLU A 207 2.44 22.51 -0.25
CA GLU A 207 2.57 22.42 -1.71
C GLU A 207 1.19 22.36 -2.42
N GLY A 208 0.08 22.57 -1.71
CA GLY A 208 -1.26 22.59 -2.26
C GLY A 208 -1.78 21.20 -2.68
N ALA A 209 -1.25 20.13 -2.11
CA ALA A 209 -1.68 18.76 -2.36
C ALA A 209 -2.50 18.19 -1.18
N TYR A 210 -3.04 16.99 -1.34
CA TYR A 210 -3.97 16.38 -0.41
C TYR A 210 -3.31 15.24 0.37
N THR A 211 -3.78 15.00 1.60
CA THR A 211 -3.26 13.92 2.45
C THR A 211 -4.35 12.99 2.95
N VAL A 212 -4.01 11.70 3.08
CA VAL A 212 -4.84 10.69 3.75
C VAL A 212 -4.02 10.09 4.90
N PRO A 213 -4.44 10.24 6.16
CA PRO A 213 -3.67 9.80 7.33
C PRO A 213 -3.82 8.29 7.57
N LEU A 214 -3.10 7.45 6.79
CA LEU A 214 -3.23 5.99 6.85
C LEU A 214 -3.07 5.42 8.25
N GLY A 215 -2.05 5.87 8.99
CA GLY A 215 -1.76 5.36 10.33
C GLY A 215 -2.89 5.63 11.33
N GLU A 216 -3.61 6.75 11.18
CA GLU A 216 -4.75 7.09 12.05
C GLU A 216 -6.00 6.30 11.64
N LEU A 217 -6.24 6.14 10.34
CA LEU A 217 -7.44 5.49 9.82
C LEU A 217 -7.39 3.97 9.89
N LEU A 218 -6.21 3.38 9.61
CA LEU A 218 -6.06 1.93 9.50
C LEU A 218 -5.38 1.28 10.71
N GLY A 219 -4.59 2.02 11.47
CA GLY A 219 -3.85 1.47 12.62
C GLY A 219 -4.71 0.64 13.55
N PRO A 220 -5.88 1.12 13.98
CA PRO A 220 -6.79 0.35 14.85
C PRO A 220 -7.29 -0.96 14.22
N ALA A 221 -7.59 -0.98 12.93
CA ALA A 221 -8.04 -2.18 12.23
C ALA A 221 -6.91 -3.21 12.11
N PHE A 222 -5.69 -2.77 11.77
CA PHE A 222 -4.51 -3.64 11.69
C PHE A 222 -4.07 -4.17 13.06
N ASP A 223 -4.26 -3.41 14.14
CA ASP A 223 -4.05 -3.88 15.52
C ASP A 223 -5.10 -4.94 15.92
N ALA A 224 -6.36 -4.78 15.49
CA ALA A 224 -7.47 -5.65 15.87
C ALA A 224 -7.48 -6.99 15.09
N ASP A 225 -7.10 -6.99 13.82
CA ASP A 225 -7.11 -8.18 12.96
C ASP A 225 -5.83 -8.27 12.12
N PRO A 226 -4.67 -8.47 12.77
CA PRO A 226 -3.40 -8.55 12.06
C PRO A 226 -3.25 -9.78 11.17
N ASP A 227 -3.92 -10.89 11.49
CA ASP A 227 -3.79 -12.13 10.72
C ASP A 227 -4.51 -12.06 9.36
N THR A 228 -5.58 -11.28 9.25
CA THR A 228 -6.27 -11.01 7.98
C THR A 228 -5.60 -9.89 7.18
N LEU A 229 -5.16 -8.80 7.84
CA LEU A 229 -4.74 -7.59 7.16
C LEU A 229 -3.25 -7.56 6.80
N PHE A 230 -2.39 -8.31 7.49
CA PHE A 230 -1.00 -8.50 7.07
C PHE A 230 -0.85 -9.76 6.21
N GLY A 231 0.12 -9.72 5.29
CA GLY A 231 0.53 -10.87 4.50
C GLY A 231 1.30 -11.92 5.32
N PRO A 232 1.74 -13.02 4.68
CA PRO A 232 2.48 -14.10 5.35
C PRO A 232 3.78 -13.64 6.01
N ASP A 233 4.38 -12.56 5.53
CA ASP A 233 5.57 -11.96 6.12
C ASP A 233 5.29 -11.15 7.39
N ARG A 234 4.00 -10.97 7.73
CA ARG A 234 3.53 -10.21 8.89
C ARG A 234 4.06 -8.76 8.96
N TYR A 235 4.41 -8.22 7.81
CA TYR A 235 4.95 -6.87 7.68
C TYR A 235 4.22 -6.06 6.61
N HIS A 236 4.10 -6.61 5.41
CA HIS A 236 3.35 -5.95 4.33
C HIS A 236 1.86 -6.31 4.41
N PRO A 237 0.99 -5.43 3.93
CA PRO A 237 -0.43 -5.74 3.86
C PRO A 237 -0.72 -6.97 3.00
N SER A 238 -1.72 -7.75 3.39
CA SER A 238 -2.35 -8.76 2.55
C SER A 238 -3.21 -8.10 1.45
N ALA A 239 -3.81 -8.90 0.57
CA ALA A 239 -4.81 -8.38 -0.38
C ALA A 239 -6.00 -7.70 0.33
N ALA A 240 -6.40 -8.18 1.51
CA ALA A 240 -7.42 -7.54 2.34
C ALA A 240 -6.92 -6.22 2.94
N GLY A 241 -5.66 -6.18 3.41
CA GLY A 241 -5.03 -4.98 3.93
C GLY A 241 -4.87 -3.88 2.87
N TYR A 242 -4.48 -4.25 1.64
CA TYR A 242 -4.43 -3.30 0.52
C TYR A 242 -5.82 -2.79 0.14
N ARG A 243 -6.83 -3.64 0.15
CA ARG A 243 -8.21 -3.21 -0.08
C ARG A 243 -8.65 -2.18 0.96
N ALA A 244 -8.40 -2.43 2.24
CA ALA A 244 -8.70 -1.48 3.31
C ALA A 244 -7.95 -0.14 3.10
N ALA A 245 -6.68 -0.18 2.66
CA ALA A 245 -5.93 1.02 2.34
C ALA A 245 -6.53 1.80 1.17
N VAL A 246 -6.95 1.10 0.11
CA VAL A 246 -7.61 1.72 -1.04
C VAL A 246 -8.96 2.31 -0.63
N GLU A 247 -9.75 1.62 0.18
CA GLU A 247 -11.07 2.10 0.65
C GLU A 247 -10.98 3.43 1.41
N VAL A 248 -9.90 3.69 2.15
CA VAL A 248 -9.71 4.97 2.85
C VAL A 248 -9.09 6.06 1.98
N VAL A 249 -8.34 5.70 0.93
CA VAL A 249 -7.71 6.65 0.00
C VAL A 249 -8.66 7.09 -1.11
N LEU A 250 -9.47 6.16 -1.61
CA LEU A 250 -10.35 6.34 -2.77
C LEU A 250 -11.30 7.55 -2.66
N PRO A 251 -11.98 7.83 -1.54
CA PRO A 251 -12.85 9.01 -1.44
C PRO A 251 -12.12 10.32 -1.70
N THR A 252 -10.89 10.45 -1.22
CA THR A 252 -10.06 11.64 -1.49
C THR A 252 -9.65 11.71 -2.96
N VAL A 253 -9.25 10.58 -3.54
CA VAL A 253 -8.90 10.47 -4.97
C VAL A 253 -10.05 10.91 -5.87
N LEU A 254 -11.25 10.40 -5.64
CA LEU A 254 -12.44 10.74 -6.42
C LEU A 254 -12.83 12.22 -6.24
N ALA A 255 -12.82 12.73 -5.01
CA ALA A 255 -13.13 14.13 -4.73
C ALA A 255 -12.14 15.10 -5.40
N VAL A 256 -10.87 14.73 -5.51
CA VAL A 256 -9.84 15.52 -6.19
C VAL A 256 -10.04 15.50 -7.70
N LEU A 257 -10.32 14.34 -8.30
CA LEU A 257 -10.61 14.21 -9.72
C LEU A 257 -11.88 14.97 -10.12
N ASP A 258 -12.95 14.90 -9.33
CA ASP A 258 -14.18 15.64 -9.59
C ASP A 258 -13.96 17.15 -9.55
N ARG A 259 -13.14 17.63 -8.62
CA ARG A 259 -12.77 19.05 -8.53
C ARG A 259 -11.97 19.50 -9.75
N ALA A 260 -10.98 18.71 -10.16
CA ALA A 260 -10.16 18.99 -11.34
C ALA A 260 -11.00 18.98 -12.63
N ALA A 261 -12.01 18.11 -12.71
CA ALA A 261 -12.93 18.03 -13.83
C ALA A 261 -14.05 19.09 -13.82
N GLY A 262 -14.13 19.95 -12.78
CA GLY A 262 -15.20 20.93 -12.61
C GLY A 262 -16.57 20.30 -12.31
N ARG A 263 -16.62 19.04 -11.86
CA ARG A 263 -17.84 18.33 -11.49
C ARG A 263 -18.29 18.73 -10.08
N PRO A 264 -19.63 18.79 -9.81
CA PRO A 264 -20.10 18.96 -8.44
C PRO A 264 -19.67 17.76 -7.59
N GLN A 265 -19.18 18.03 -6.37
CA GLN A 265 -18.76 16.98 -5.45
C GLN A 265 -19.91 15.99 -5.21
N HIS A 266 -19.67 14.69 -5.43
CA HIS A 266 -20.59 13.65 -5.01
C HIS A 266 -20.76 13.74 -3.50
N ALA A 267 -21.97 14.09 -3.04
CA ALA A 267 -22.34 13.97 -1.65
C ALA A 267 -22.09 12.49 -1.24
N THR A 268 -21.24 12.29 -0.23
CA THR A 268 -20.96 10.99 0.36
C THR A 268 -22.28 10.26 0.61
N ARG A 269 -22.56 9.23 -0.16
CA ARG A 269 -23.74 8.38 -0.01
C ARG A 269 -23.61 7.71 1.36
N PRO A 270 -24.55 7.92 2.30
CA PRO A 270 -24.46 7.26 3.59
C PRO A 270 -24.52 5.75 3.35
N GLN A 271 -23.51 5.04 3.85
CA GLN A 271 -23.55 3.59 3.90
C GLN A 271 -24.74 3.18 4.77
N GLY A 272 -25.79 2.67 4.11
CA GLY A 272 -26.97 2.17 4.76
C GLY A 272 -26.60 0.96 5.63
N THR A 273 -26.60 1.18 6.94
CA THR A 273 -26.60 0.14 7.94
C THR A 273 -27.96 -0.58 7.86
N GLY A 274 -28.04 -1.60 7.01
CA GLY A 274 -29.19 -2.47 6.88
C GLY A 274 -29.28 -3.46 8.05
N HIS A 275 -29.64 -2.98 9.23
CA HIS A 275 -30.13 -3.85 10.31
C HIS A 275 -31.62 -4.10 10.06
N ARG A 276 -31.94 -5.20 9.36
CA ARG A 276 -33.29 -5.74 9.37
C ARG A 276 -33.48 -6.55 10.67
N GLN A 277 -34.04 -5.91 11.67
CA GLN A 277 -34.74 -6.61 12.75
C GLN A 277 -36.14 -6.98 12.25
N GLY A 278 -36.39 -8.29 12.13
CA GLY A 278 -37.70 -8.83 11.91
C GLY A 278 -38.42 -9.00 13.26
N THR A 279 -39.59 -8.37 13.39
CA THR A 279 -40.62 -8.81 14.33
C THR A 279 -41.98 -8.42 13.74
N GLY A 280 -42.93 -9.36 13.76
CA GLY A 280 -44.33 -8.98 13.64
C GLY A 280 -45.21 -9.93 12.83
N HIS A 281 -45.60 -11.01 13.47
CA HIS A 281 -46.80 -11.81 13.28
C HIS A 281 -48.03 -11.01 12.85
N ARG A 282 -48.74 -11.45 11.79
CA ARG A 282 -50.23 -11.44 11.77
C ARG A 282 -50.76 -12.46 10.77
N GLN A 283 -51.68 -13.25 11.30
CA GLN A 283 -52.56 -14.24 10.67
C GLN A 283 -53.63 -13.57 9.78
N GLY A 284 -54.08 -14.28 8.76
CA GLY A 284 -55.29 -13.93 8.00
C GLY A 284 -55.50 -14.85 6.81
N THR A 285 -56.12 -15.96 7.06
CA THR A 285 -57.18 -16.77 6.34
C THR A 285 -57.48 -16.42 4.89
N GLY A 286 -57.51 -17.49 4.02
CA GLY A 286 -58.57 -17.61 3.01
C GLY A 286 -58.20 -18.18 1.66
N ALA A 287 -58.54 -19.47 1.44
CA ALA A 287 -59.14 -20.14 0.27
C ALA A 287 -58.33 -20.29 -1.06
N VAL A 288 -57.92 -21.50 -1.35
CA VAL A 288 -58.40 -22.53 -2.33
C VAL A 288 -58.45 -22.11 -3.81
N ALA A 289 -57.70 -22.79 -4.65
CA ALA A 289 -58.05 -23.70 -5.76
C ALA A 289 -56.86 -23.89 -6.71
N ASP A 290 -56.40 -25.09 -6.79
CA ASP A 290 -56.46 -26.05 -7.90
C ASP A 290 -55.65 -25.75 -9.18
N GLY A 291 -54.84 -26.76 -9.53
CA GLY A 291 -54.59 -27.04 -10.93
C GLY A 291 -53.19 -27.55 -11.30
N ALA A 292 -52.98 -28.87 -11.07
CA ALA A 292 -52.26 -29.78 -11.96
C ALA A 292 -50.79 -29.60 -12.31
N ALA A 293 -50.03 -30.55 -11.83
CA ALA A 293 -48.76 -31.08 -12.40
C ALA A 293 -49.04 -31.98 -13.63
N PRO A 294 -48.09 -32.82 -14.10
CA PRO A 294 -46.65 -32.67 -14.44
C PRO A 294 -46.37 -33.23 -15.87
N VAL A 295 -45.13 -33.29 -16.35
CA VAL A 295 -44.49 -34.37 -17.17
C VAL A 295 -43.01 -33.97 -17.40
N ASP A 296 -42.02 -34.59 -16.93
CA ASP A 296 -41.29 -35.86 -17.13
C ASP A 296 -40.57 -36.02 -18.47
N SER A 297 -39.36 -36.59 -18.31
CA SER A 297 -38.52 -37.40 -19.17
C SER A 297 -37.36 -36.70 -19.91
N SER A 298 -36.11 -36.92 -19.40
CA SER A 298 -35.21 -38.07 -19.76
C SER A 298 -34.60 -37.91 -21.15
N ALA A 299 -33.30 -37.89 -21.34
CA ALA A 299 -32.34 -38.93 -21.31
C ALA A 299 -31.08 -38.63 -22.12
N ARG A 300 -29.92 -39.07 -21.61
CA ARG A 300 -28.76 -39.72 -22.27
C ARG A 300 -27.94 -38.92 -23.28
N ALA A 301 -26.70 -38.82 -23.12
CA ALA A 301 -25.52 -39.66 -22.84
C ALA A 301 -24.54 -39.67 -24.04
N ALA A 302 -23.27 -39.60 -23.73
CA ALA A 302 -22.12 -40.24 -24.32
C ALA A 302 -21.36 -39.57 -25.49
N GLY A 303 -20.05 -39.46 -25.30
CA GLY A 303 -19.11 -39.63 -26.37
C GLY A 303 -17.78 -38.84 -26.24
N ASP A 304 -16.85 -39.31 -25.39
CA ASP A 304 -15.41 -39.23 -25.65
C ASP A 304 -15.08 -40.41 -26.60
N PRO A 305 -14.06 -40.42 -27.45
CA PRO A 305 -12.67 -40.43 -27.06
C PRO A 305 -11.61 -39.90 -28.06
N ALA A 306 -10.38 -39.94 -27.57
CA ALA A 306 -9.13 -40.35 -28.23
C ALA A 306 -8.13 -39.27 -28.68
N GLN A 307 -7.07 -39.30 -27.89
CA GLN A 307 -5.64 -39.18 -28.23
C GLN A 307 -5.25 -39.43 -29.67
N THR A 308 -4.29 -38.68 -30.20
CA THR A 308 -3.12 -39.27 -30.89
C THR A 308 -1.91 -38.33 -30.81
N ASP A 309 -0.84 -38.98 -30.48
CA ASP A 309 0.57 -38.73 -30.44
C ASP A 309 1.17 -38.48 -31.84
N ALA A 310 2.29 -37.72 -31.92
CA ALA A 310 3.49 -38.05 -32.66
C ALA A 310 4.36 -36.85 -33.09
N THR A 311 5.45 -36.63 -32.38
CA THR A 311 6.87 -36.75 -32.81
C THR A 311 7.45 -35.94 -33.97
N LYS A 312 8.64 -35.37 -33.66
CA LYS A 312 9.87 -35.13 -34.47
C LYS A 312 9.82 -34.04 -35.55
N GLY A 313 10.73 -33.14 -35.57
CA GLY A 313 12.17 -33.11 -35.52
C GLY A 313 12.74 -31.93 -36.29
N ALA A 314 13.96 -31.59 -35.97
CA ALA A 314 15.05 -31.06 -36.80
C ALA A 314 15.23 -29.54 -36.97
N ASP A 315 16.30 -29.09 -36.35
CA ASP A 315 17.40 -28.20 -36.77
C ASP A 315 17.23 -27.26 -37.98
N ALA A 316 17.59 -25.99 -37.75
CA ALA A 316 18.64 -25.29 -38.51
C ALA A 316 18.86 -23.84 -38.00
N ASP A 317 20.05 -23.65 -37.55
CA ASP A 317 20.97 -22.51 -37.58
C ASP A 317 20.62 -21.38 -38.55
N VAL A 318 20.76 -20.09 -38.11
CA VAL A 318 21.58 -19.06 -38.77
C VAL A 318 21.65 -17.77 -37.92
N ALA A 319 22.87 -17.37 -37.73
CA ALA A 319 23.45 -16.21 -37.07
C ALA A 319 22.86 -14.82 -37.35
N GLY A 320 23.01 -13.94 -36.34
CA GLY A 320 23.55 -12.63 -36.62
C GLY A 320 22.82 -11.38 -36.18
N ARG A 321 23.43 -10.74 -35.19
CA ARG A 321 23.53 -9.28 -34.85
C ARG A 321 22.79 -8.76 -33.64
N THR A 322 23.56 -8.62 -32.55
CA THR A 322 23.46 -7.53 -31.55
C THR A 322 23.87 -6.18 -32.18
N PRO A 323 23.41 -5.06 -31.64
CA PRO A 323 24.06 -4.44 -30.48
C PRO A 323 23.04 -3.80 -29.49
N GLY A 324 23.23 -3.84 -28.18
CA GLY A 324 24.21 -3.12 -27.39
C GLY A 324 23.50 -2.22 -26.40
N GLY A 325 23.75 -2.39 -25.09
CA GLY A 325 23.43 -1.40 -24.07
C GLY A 325 22.84 -1.94 -22.75
N ALA A 326 23.55 -2.87 -22.11
CA ALA A 326 23.28 -3.18 -20.71
C ALA A 326 24.11 -2.25 -19.83
N VAL A 327 23.46 -1.50 -18.92
CA VAL A 327 24.11 -0.75 -17.84
C VAL A 327 24.22 -1.70 -16.64
N PRO A 328 25.41 -1.86 -16.02
CA PRO A 328 25.62 -2.86 -14.98
C PRO A 328 25.07 -2.41 -13.63
N CYS A 329 24.40 -3.34 -12.97
CA CYS A 329 24.02 -3.29 -11.57
C CYS A 329 25.30 -3.31 -10.71
N VAL A 330 25.55 -2.22 -9.98
CA VAL A 330 26.66 -2.15 -9.01
C VAL A 330 26.22 -2.81 -7.70
N SER A 331 26.75 -3.99 -7.45
CA SER A 331 26.73 -4.64 -6.14
C SER A 331 27.77 -3.94 -5.24
N GLN A 332 27.34 -3.22 -4.24
CA GLN A 332 28.23 -2.76 -3.16
C GLN A 332 28.33 -3.84 -2.08
N SER A 333 29.45 -4.54 -2.10
CA SER A 333 29.95 -5.34 -0.98
C SER A 333 30.52 -4.39 0.07
N HIS A 334 29.92 -4.35 1.26
CA HIS A 334 30.54 -3.73 2.42
C HIS A 334 31.53 -4.71 3.05
N SER A 335 32.81 -4.36 2.91
CA SER A 335 33.89 -4.92 3.71
C SER A 335 33.99 -4.17 5.04
N ASN A 336 34.01 -4.94 6.13
CA ASN A 336 34.30 -4.47 7.49
C ASN A 336 35.76 -4.00 7.60
N ALA A 337 35.95 -2.87 8.25
CA ALA A 337 37.04 -2.59 9.16
C ALA A 337 36.53 -1.70 10.30
#